data_dcc92c5082099ace7a22c1ec8cebf163
#
_entry.id   dcc92c5082099ace7a22c1ec8cebf163
#
_cell.length_a   1.000
_cell.length_b   1.000
_cell.length_c   1.000
_cell.angle_alpha   90.00
_cell.angle_beta   90.00
_cell.angle_gamma   90.00
#
_symmetry.space_group_name_H-M   'P 1'
#
loop_
_entity.id
_entity.type
_entity.pdbx_description
1 polymer ?
#
loop_
_entity_poly.entity_id
_entity_poly.type
_entity_poly.pdbx_seq_one_letter_code
_entity_poly.pdbx_strand_id
1 'polypeptide(L)'
;MLNLKAEVLNAINNITLDELIIELKPEDYTKLQLERSKMAANYVLNGLQWFGENQKFKSKIQYNDQKLKGKVKLFGMNPDHYRDSNGHSLRISYNGGVGLGKKRVNIINPRSRGYISDFTTNFIYKELYNGLQIGYNPIKMKVNKQNYGIFLEEDFFDKYLIEKNFNRESVIFEILRKDSIHFNYFGKDDSFKDLSDLLSIKIKESKVNVAQLIDKDKLIGAITLSIIANDTHQLLPINLHWYYNPVSGLIEPTYREGYFY
;
A
#
# COMPACT_ATOMS: atom_id res chain seq x y z
N MET A 1 17.11 -32.10 -12.76
CA MET A 1 15.98 -31.83 -11.84
C MET A 1 16.41 -31.81 -10.35
N LEU A 2 17.26 -32.73 -9.87
CA LEU A 2 17.76 -32.77 -8.47
C LEU A 2 18.63 -31.53 -8.10
N ASN A 3 19.49 -31.05 -9.01
CA ASN A 3 20.33 -29.86 -8.77
C ASN A 3 19.51 -28.59 -8.57
N LEU A 4 18.50 -28.34 -9.37
CA LEU A 4 17.65 -27.15 -9.26
C LEU A 4 16.93 -27.10 -7.90
N LYS A 5 16.45 -28.24 -7.39
CA LYS A 5 15.83 -28.32 -6.07
C LYS A 5 16.81 -27.98 -4.95
N ALA A 6 18.04 -28.46 -5.02
CA ALA A 6 19.08 -28.16 -4.05
C ALA A 6 19.49 -26.68 -4.07
N GLU A 7 19.62 -26.10 -5.26
CA GLU A 7 19.91 -24.66 -5.45
C GLU A 7 18.79 -23.78 -4.91
N VAL A 8 17.53 -24.12 -5.19
CA VAL A 8 16.36 -23.39 -4.68
C VAL A 8 16.28 -23.50 -3.14
N LEU A 9 16.50 -24.69 -2.56
CA LEU A 9 16.51 -24.86 -1.11
C LEU A 9 17.66 -24.07 -0.46
N ASN A 10 18.83 -24.05 -1.07
CA ASN A 10 19.97 -23.29 -0.58
C ASN A 10 19.71 -21.78 -0.66
N ALA A 11 19.10 -21.30 -1.73
CA ALA A 11 18.67 -19.90 -1.88
C ALA A 11 17.65 -19.52 -0.79
N ILE A 12 16.64 -20.37 -0.56
CA ILE A 12 15.61 -20.13 0.47
C ILE A 12 16.23 -20.08 1.88
N ASN A 13 17.17 -20.97 2.19
CA ASN A 13 17.82 -21.04 3.49
C ASN A 13 18.74 -19.82 3.77
N ASN A 14 19.20 -19.16 2.72
CA ASN A 14 20.07 -17.98 2.80
C ASN A 14 19.32 -16.66 2.74
N ILE A 15 17.97 -16.66 2.58
CA ILE A 15 17.17 -15.44 2.61
C ILE A 15 17.15 -14.88 4.03
N THR A 16 17.78 -13.74 4.22
CA THR A 16 17.67 -12.93 5.44
C THR A 16 16.51 -11.95 5.24
N LEU A 17 15.46 -12.09 6.04
CA LEU A 17 14.35 -11.14 6.04
C LEU A 17 14.61 -10.04 7.07
N ASP A 18 14.25 -8.83 6.72
CA ASP A 18 14.20 -7.72 7.66
C ASP A 18 13.31 -8.04 8.85
N GLU A 19 13.62 -7.50 10.01
CA GLU A 19 12.84 -7.67 11.23
C GLU A 19 12.23 -6.35 11.67
N LEU A 20 10.92 -6.40 11.94
CA LEU A 20 10.14 -5.30 12.48
C LEU A 20 9.59 -5.68 13.85
N ILE A 21 10.00 -4.96 14.88
CA ILE A 21 9.50 -5.13 16.23
C ILE A 21 8.71 -3.87 16.61
N ILE A 22 7.48 -4.06 17.05
CA ILE A 22 6.57 -2.99 17.49
C ILE A 22 6.29 -3.17 18.97
N GLU A 23 6.60 -2.17 19.77
CA GLU A 23 6.31 -2.15 21.18
C GLU A 23 5.24 -1.10 21.50
N LEU A 24 4.10 -1.58 21.97
CA LEU A 24 2.98 -0.78 22.48
C LEU A 24 2.89 -0.89 23.99
N LYS A 25 2.41 0.14 24.64
CA LYS A 25 2.02 0.03 26.05
C LYS A 25 0.92 -1.04 26.19
N PRO A 26 0.85 -1.77 27.32
CA PRO A 26 -0.16 -2.82 27.52
C PRO A 26 -1.58 -2.34 27.26
N GLU A 27 -1.94 -1.16 27.77
CA GLU A 27 -3.25 -0.53 27.60
C GLU A 27 -3.58 -0.20 26.14
N ASP A 28 -2.57 0.29 25.36
CA ASP A 28 -2.72 0.62 23.95
C ASP A 28 -2.85 -0.66 23.11
N TYR A 29 -2.09 -1.69 23.47
CA TYR A 29 -2.21 -3.00 22.82
C TYR A 29 -3.58 -3.62 23.04
N THR A 30 -4.10 -3.56 24.28
CA THR A 30 -5.45 -4.03 24.59
C THR A 30 -6.52 -3.29 23.79
N LYS A 31 -6.41 -1.95 23.66
CA LYS A 31 -7.33 -1.16 22.83
C LYS A 31 -7.25 -1.54 21.38
N LEU A 32 -6.04 -1.73 20.82
CA LEU A 32 -5.85 -2.17 19.45
C LEU A 32 -6.52 -3.54 19.19
N GLN A 33 -6.35 -4.50 20.11
CA GLN A 33 -6.99 -5.81 20.02
C GLN A 33 -8.50 -5.75 20.16
N LEU A 34 -9.01 -4.88 21.01
CA LEU A 34 -10.45 -4.65 21.17
C LEU A 34 -11.05 -4.06 19.88
N GLU A 35 -10.41 -3.05 19.29
CA GLU A 35 -10.85 -2.47 18.01
C GLU A 35 -10.89 -3.53 16.92
N ARG A 36 -9.82 -4.35 16.79
CA ARG A 36 -9.77 -5.48 15.87
C ARG A 36 -10.92 -6.46 16.09
N SER A 37 -11.19 -6.83 17.34
CA SER A 37 -12.25 -7.77 17.70
C SER A 37 -13.64 -7.21 17.37
N LYS A 38 -13.86 -5.92 17.58
CA LYS A 38 -15.10 -5.23 17.17
C LYS A 38 -15.28 -5.26 15.65
N MET A 39 -14.21 -5.02 14.88
CA MET A 39 -14.26 -5.11 13.42
C MET A 39 -14.63 -6.53 12.96
N ALA A 40 -13.99 -7.54 13.52
CA ALA A 40 -14.27 -8.94 13.20
C ALA A 40 -15.69 -9.34 13.57
N ALA A 41 -16.17 -8.98 14.75
CA ALA A 41 -17.53 -9.26 15.21
C ALA A 41 -18.58 -8.57 14.34
N ASN A 42 -18.35 -7.30 13.98
CA ASN A 42 -19.28 -6.56 13.13
C ASN A 42 -19.41 -7.19 11.73
N TYR A 43 -18.30 -7.67 11.16
CA TYR A 43 -18.35 -8.37 9.88
C TYR A 43 -19.12 -9.69 9.97
N VAL A 44 -18.87 -10.48 11.01
CA VAL A 44 -19.54 -11.77 11.21
C VAL A 44 -21.05 -11.61 11.45
N LEU A 45 -21.43 -10.60 12.24
CA LEU A 45 -22.83 -10.40 12.62
C LEU A 45 -23.65 -9.66 11.57
N ASN A 46 -23.07 -8.71 10.89
CA ASN A 46 -23.81 -7.78 10.02
C ASN A 46 -23.39 -7.86 8.55
N GLY A 47 -22.35 -8.62 8.21
CA GLY A 47 -21.77 -8.64 6.86
C GLY A 47 -21.20 -7.31 6.39
N LEU A 48 -21.05 -6.35 7.30
CA LEU A 48 -20.63 -4.98 6.99
C LEU A 48 -19.13 -4.79 7.26
N GLN A 49 -18.47 -4.19 6.31
CA GLN A 49 -17.13 -3.68 6.51
C GLN A 49 -17.19 -2.47 7.47
N TRP A 50 -16.39 -2.52 8.53
CA TRP A 50 -16.31 -1.41 9.46
C TRP A 50 -14.93 -0.78 9.42
N PHE A 51 -14.90 0.53 9.31
CA PHE A 51 -13.66 1.30 9.20
C PHE A 51 -12.90 1.42 10.53
N GLY A 52 -13.43 0.90 11.63
CA GLY A 52 -12.88 1.07 12.98
C GLY A 52 -12.91 2.54 13.44
N GLU A 53 -12.41 2.77 14.62
CA GLU A 53 -12.24 4.12 15.16
C GLU A 53 -11.02 4.84 14.59
N ASN A 54 -10.21 4.13 13.78
CA ASN A 54 -9.00 4.65 13.16
C ASN A 54 -7.98 5.18 14.16
N GLN A 55 -8.01 4.64 15.38
CA GLN A 55 -7.20 5.08 16.49
C GLN A 55 -5.71 4.83 16.22
N LYS A 56 -4.88 5.82 16.54
CA LYS A 56 -3.42 5.73 16.36
C LYS A 56 -2.75 5.62 17.72
N PHE A 57 -1.96 4.58 17.92
CA PHE A 57 -1.25 4.29 19.15
C PHE A 57 0.22 4.66 19.03
N LYS A 58 0.76 5.36 20.03
CA LYS A 58 2.20 5.65 20.11
C LYS A 58 2.96 4.35 20.33
N SER A 59 4.04 4.16 19.60
CA SER A 59 4.85 2.94 19.64
C SER A 59 6.33 3.23 19.60
N LYS A 60 7.11 2.33 20.21
CA LYS A 60 8.53 2.18 19.90
C LYS A 60 8.63 1.15 18.79
N ILE A 61 9.47 1.41 17.82
CA ILE A 61 9.61 0.58 16.64
C ILE A 61 11.11 0.29 16.49
N GLN A 62 11.43 -0.97 16.30
CA GLN A 62 12.75 -1.37 15.87
C GLN A 62 12.62 -1.99 14.48
N TYR A 63 13.35 -1.42 13.52
CA TYR A 63 13.46 -1.94 12.17
C TYR A 63 14.91 -2.37 11.97
N ASN A 64 15.15 -3.66 11.94
CA ASN A 64 16.49 -4.24 12.10
C ASN A 64 17.19 -3.63 13.35
N ASP A 65 18.34 -2.98 13.18
CA ASP A 65 19.08 -2.34 14.25
C ASP A 65 18.67 -0.90 14.55
N GLN A 66 17.77 -0.34 13.76
CA GLN A 66 17.33 1.05 13.89
C GLN A 66 16.14 1.18 14.85
N LYS A 67 16.35 1.93 15.94
CA LYS A 67 15.30 2.23 16.95
C LYS A 67 14.61 3.56 16.64
N LEU A 68 13.31 3.51 16.53
CA LEU A 68 12.48 4.62 16.10
C LEU A 68 11.27 4.80 17.04
N LYS A 69 10.66 5.96 16.95
CA LYS A 69 9.33 6.22 17.51
C LYS A 69 8.35 6.38 16.37
N GLY A 70 7.10 5.98 16.60
CA GLY A 70 6.07 6.11 15.59
C GLY A 70 4.68 5.97 16.16
N LYS A 71 3.74 5.85 15.25
CA LYS A 71 2.34 5.55 15.54
C LYS A 71 1.89 4.36 14.70
N VAL A 72 1.11 3.48 15.32
CA VAL A 72 0.55 2.29 14.70
C VAL A 72 -0.97 2.36 14.76
N LYS A 73 -1.64 1.91 13.72
CA LYS A 73 -3.09 1.70 13.68
C LYS A 73 -3.44 0.45 12.89
N LEU A 74 -4.64 -0.06 13.07
CA LEU A 74 -5.17 -1.12 12.19
C LEU A 74 -5.24 -0.63 10.73
N PHE A 75 -5.04 -1.56 9.82
CA PHE A 75 -5.12 -1.31 8.39
C PHE A 75 -5.99 -2.35 7.69
N GLY A 76 -6.71 -1.90 6.66
CA GLY A 76 -7.60 -2.72 5.86
C GLY A 76 -9.02 -2.80 6.40
N MET A 77 -9.97 -2.95 5.47
CA MET A 77 -11.40 -3.03 5.77
C MET A 77 -11.93 -4.46 5.66
N ASN A 78 -11.28 -5.28 4.85
CA ASN A 78 -11.68 -6.65 4.59
C ASN A 78 -11.27 -7.57 5.74
N PRO A 79 -12.02 -8.64 6.00
CA PRO A 79 -11.76 -9.58 7.10
C PRO A 79 -10.38 -10.22 7.09
N ASP A 80 -9.81 -10.43 5.93
CA ASP A 80 -8.47 -10.98 5.73
C ASP A 80 -7.36 -10.11 6.36
N HIS A 81 -7.63 -8.81 6.58
CA HIS A 81 -6.70 -7.92 7.27
C HIS A 81 -6.74 -8.04 8.80
N TYR A 82 -7.83 -8.50 9.40
CA TYR A 82 -8.02 -8.45 10.86
C TYR A 82 -8.64 -9.70 11.49
N ARG A 83 -8.96 -10.73 10.70
CA ARG A 83 -9.59 -11.97 11.19
C ARG A 83 -8.76 -12.66 12.27
N ASP A 84 -7.46 -12.78 12.04
CA ASP A 84 -6.56 -13.51 12.94
C ASP A 84 -6.06 -12.61 14.07
N SER A 85 -6.06 -13.12 15.29
CA SER A 85 -5.62 -12.36 16.46
C SER A 85 -4.14 -11.94 16.40
N ASN A 86 -3.32 -12.77 15.78
CA ASN A 86 -1.88 -12.55 15.63
C ASN A 86 -1.50 -12.30 14.16
N GLY A 87 -2.46 -11.94 13.33
CA GLY A 87 -2.24 -11.83 11.90
C GLY A 87 -2.85 -10.58 11.27
N HIS A 88 -3.20 -9.58 12.07
CA HIS A 88 -3.85 -8.38 11.55
C HIS A 88 -2.86 -7.39 10.90
N SER A 89 -3.32 -6.78 9.83
CA SER A 89 -2.55 -5.76 9.11
C SER A 89 -2.48 -4.45 9.88
N LEU A 90 -1.37 -3.76 9.76
CA LEU A 90 -1.10 -2.50 10.47
C LEU A 90 -0.65 -1.42 9.50
N ARG A 91 -0.94 -0.16 9.83
CA ARG A 91 -0.29 0.99 9.22
C ARG A 91 0.64 1.64 10.21
N ILE A 92 1.88 1.85 9.81
CA ILE A 92 2.90 2.49 10.62
C ILE A 92 3.22 3.86 10.06
N SER A 93 3.35 4.84 10.97
CA SER A 93 3.91 6.16 10.66
C SER A 93 5.14 6.38 11.52
N TYR A 94 6.31 6.50 10.90
CA TYR A 94 7.57 6.72 11.59
C TYR A 94 7.80 8.20 11.89
N ASN A 95 8.34 8.50 13.06
CA ASN A 95 8.83 9.83 13.36
C ASN A 95 10.27 9.93 12.82
N GLY A 96 10.48 10.76 11.79
CA GLY A 96 11.80 10.94 11.19
C GLY A 96 12.11 10.08 9.97
N GLY A 97 11.30 9.04 9.67
CA GLY A 97 11.51 8.16 8.52
C GLY A 97 12.50 7.02 8.74
N VAL A 98 12.49 6.04 7.85
CA VAL A 98 13.34 4.85 7.82
C VAL A 98 14.07 4.78 6.48
N GLY A 99 15.33 4.37 6.49
CA GLY A 99 16.12 4.21 5.28
C GLY A 99 16.18 5.49 4.46
N LEU A 100 15.78 5.44 3.20
CA LEU A 100 15.76 6.57 2.25
C LEU A 100 14.68 7.63 2.54
N GLY A 101 14.13 7.67 3.78
CA GLY A 101 13.13 8.67 4.17
C GLY A 101 11.69 8.18 4.16
N LYS A 102 11.47 6.87 4.08
CA LYS A 102 10.17 6.23 4.21
C LYS A 102 9.51 6.63 5.53
N LYS A 103 8.43 7.38 5.47
CA LYS A 103 7.72 7.88 6.66
C LYS A 103 6.49 7.07 7.04
N ARG A 104 5.93 6.35 6.09
CA ARG A 104 4.70 5.61 6.24
C ARG A 104 4.74 4.31 5.45
N VAL A 105 4.22 3.23 6.03
CA VAL A 105 4.13 1.92 5.39
C VAL A 105 2.86 1.22 5.83
N ASN A 106 2.38 0.31 5.01
CA ASN A 106 1.39 -0.68 5.40
C ASN A 106 2.11 -2.01 5.66
N ILE A 107 1.84 -2.62 6.78
CA ILE A 107 2.32 -3.97 7.10
C ILE A 107 1.13 -4.88 6.95
N ILE A 108 1.15 -5.71 5.93
CA ILE A 108 -0.02 -6.40 5.43
C ILE A 108 0.14 -7.90 5.62
N ASN A 109 -0.94 -8.54 6.09
CA ASN A 109 -1.02 -9.99 6.08
C ASN A 109 -0.91 -10.49 4.63
N PRO A 110 0.04 -11.38 4.29
CA PRO A 110 0.25 -11.83 2.92
C PRO A 110 -1.01 -12.39 2.26
N ARG A 111 -1.89 -13.02 3.04
CA ARG A 111 -3.18 -13.54 2.56
C ARG A 111 -4.04 -12.48 1.89
N SER A 112 -4.02 -11.25 2.43
CA SER A 112 -4.80 -10.14 1.89
C SER A 112 -4.23 -9.54 0.59
N ARG A 113 -3.16 -10.13 0.07
CA ARG A 113 -2.52 -9.76 -1.21
C ARG A 113 -2.27 -10.97 -2.11
N GLY A 114 -3.05 -12.05 -1.90
CA GLY A 114 -2.87 -13.28 -2.67
C GLY A 114 -1.44 -13.83 -2.57
N TYR A 115 -0.78 -13.63 -1.42
CA TYR A 115 0.63 -13.97 -1.15
C TYR A 115 1.59 -13.25 -2.09
N ILE A 116 1.96 -13.87 -3.22
CA ILE A 116 2.90 -13.33 -4.21
C ILE A 116 2.19 -12.69 -5.42
N SER A 117 0.88 -12.83 -5.54
CA SER A 117 0.13 -12.42 -6.74
C SER A 117 0.28 -10.94 -7.01
N ASP A 118 0.04 -10.12 -5.99
CA ASP A 118 0.12 -8.67 -6.11
C ASP A 118 1.55 -8.18 -6.43
N PHE A 119 2.56 -8.81 -5.82
CA PHE A 119 3.96 -8.55 -6.17
C PHE A 119 4.23 -8.87 -7.65
N THR A 120 3.77 -10.03 -8.12
CA THR A 120 4.01 -10.49 -9.50
C THR A 120 3.34 -9.57 -10.51
N THR A 121 2.08 -9.21 -10.30
CA THR A 121 1.35 -8.31 -11.20
C THR A 121 1.94 -6.91 -11.23
N ASN A 122 2.35 -6.38 -10.08
CA ASN A 122 3.06 -5.10 -10.00
C ASN A 122 4.41 -5.13 -10.74
N PHE A 123 5.16 -6.21 -10.58
CA PHE A 123 6.43 -6.39 -11.30
C PHE A 123 6.19 -6.41 -12.83
N ILE A 124 5.22 -7.19 -13.29
CA ILE A 124 4.86 -7.25 -14.73
C ILE A 124 4.42 -5.87 -15.24
N TYR A 125 3.61 -5.13 -14.45
CA TYR A 125 3.18 -3.79 -14.82
C TYR A 125 4.36 -2.82 -14.97
N LYS A 126 5.32 -2.89 -14.06
CA LYS A 126 6.55 -2.08 -14.15
C LYS A 126 7.38 -2.42 -15.38
N GLU A 127 7.64 -3.71 -15.61
CA GLU A 127 8.52 -4.16 -16.67
C GLU A 127 7.93 -3.93 -18.07
N LEU A 128 6.63 -4.15 -18.26
CA LEU A 128 6.01 -4.02 -19.59
C LEU A 128 5.52 -2.61 -19.92
N TYR A 129 5.08 -1.86 -18.91
CA TYR A 129 4.43 -0.55 -19.12
C TYR A 129 5.17 0.62 -18.47
N ASN A 130 6.29 0.35 -17.82
CA ASN A 130 7.04 1.37 -17.05
C ASN A 130 6.14 2.16 -16.09
N GLY A 131 5.16 1.47 -15.49
CA GLY A 131 4.25 2.05 -14.52
C GLY A 131 4.88 2.26 -13.14
N LEU A 132 4.24 3.06 -12.30
CA LEU A 132 4.67 3.26 -10.92
C LEU A 132 4.49 1.95 -10.13
N GLN A 133 5.59 1.35 -9.70
CA GLN A 133 5.60 0.09 -8.97
C GLN A 133 5.48 0.32 -7.47
N ILE A 134 4.50 -0.33 -6.85
CA ILE A 134 4.39 -0.42 -5.40
C ILE A 134 5.33 -1.53 -4.90
N GLY A 135 6.19 -1.21 -3.95
CA GLY A 135 7.11 -2.19 -3.39
C GLY A 135 6.43 -3.03 -2.31
N TYR A 136 6.73 -4.32 -2.35
CA TYR A 136 6.36 -5.30 -1.32
C TYR A 136 7.62 -6.00 -0.83
N ASN A 137 7.97 -5.78 0.44
CA ASN A 137 9.11 -6.46 1.05
C ASN A 137 8.61 -7.44 2.13
N PRO A 138 8.95 -8.72 2.04
CA PRO A 138 8.64 -9.65 3.12
C PRO A 138 9.49 -9.32 4.34
N ILE A 139 8.84 -9.22 5.51
CA ILE A 139 9.48 -8.89 6.79
C ILE A 139 9.00 -9.83 7.89
N LYS A 140 9.85 -10.10 8.87
CA LYS A 140 9.46 -10.78 10.11
C LYS A 140 8.87 -9.75 11.07
N MET A 141 7.62 -9.95 11.51
CA MET A 141 6.96 -9.02 12.42
C MET A 141 6.77 -9.59 13.82
N LYS A 142 7.11 -8.78 14.82
CA LYS A 142 6.81 -9.02 16.23
C LYS A 142 6.05 -7.83 16.80
N VAL A 143 5.01 -8.10 17.58
CA VAL A 143 4.27 -7.07 18.31
C VAL A 143 4.28 -7.42 19.79
N ASN A 144 4.83 -6.55 20.62
CA ASN A 144 5.07 -6.80 22.05
C ASN A 144 5.81 -8.11 22.25
N LYS A 145 6.46 -8.79 22.23
CA LYS A 145 7.07 -10.13 22.39
C LYS A 145 6.35 -11.27 21.63
N GLN A 146 5.18 -11.01 21.00
CA GLN A 146 4.48 -12.02 20.21
C GLN A 146 5.03 -12.05 18.78
N ASN A 147 5.37 -13.23 18.30
CA ASN A 147 5.78 -13.42 16.92
C ASN A 147 4.52 -13.52 16.04
N TYR A 148 4.39 -12.58 15.09
CA TYR A 148 3.28 -12.55 14.14
C TYR A 148 3.60 -13.29 12.84
N GLY A 149 4.87 -13.66 12.63
CA GLY A 149 5.33 -14.35 11.43
C GLY A 149 5.81 -13.41 10.33
N ILE A 150 5.65 -13.85 9.08
CA ILE A 150 6.07 -13.09 7.90
C ILE A 150 4.90 -12.26 7.40
N PHE A 151 5.16 -10.98 7.20
CA PHE A 151 4.24 -9.98 6.67
C PHE A 151 4.83 -9.33 5.43
N LEU A 152 4.01 -8.60 4.69
CA LEU A 152 4.46 -7.77 3.56
C LEU A 152 4.49 -6.31 4.00
N GLU A 153 5.65 -5.68 3.90
CA GLU A 153 5.76 -4.23 3.98
C GLU A 153 5.41 -3.64 2.62
N GLU A 154 4.27 -2.98 2.52
CA GLU A 154 3.79 -2.30 1.32
C GLU A 154 4.14 -0.82 1.39
N ASP A 155 4.71 -0.28 0.33
CA ASP A 155 5.00 1.14 0.22
C ASP A 155 3.73 1.97 0.26
N PHE A 156 3.82 3.14 0.88
CA PHE A 156 2.72 4.09 0.94
C PHE A 156 2.76 5.05 -0.26
N PHE A 157 1.61 5.55 -0.67
CA PHE A 157 1.48 6.53 -1.75
C PHE A 157 1.97 7.91 -1.29
N ASP A 158 3.29 8.12 -1.31
CA ASP A 158 3.94 9.37 -0.93
C ASP A 158 5.21 9.62 -1.76
N LYS A 159 5.97 10.64 -1.37
CA LYS A 159 7.21 11.02 -2.04
C LYS A 159 8.19 9.85 -2.20
N TYR A 160 8.32 9.01 -1.18
CA TYR A 160 9.23 7.87 -1.22
C TYR A 160 8.92 6.92 -2.38
N LEU A 161 7.63 6.62 -2.59
CA LEU A 161 7.19 5.76 -3.70
C LEU A 161 7.58 6.35 -5.06
N ILE A 162 7.41 7.66 -5.24
CA ILE A 162 7.76 8.35 -6.48
C ILE A 162 9.26 8.29 -6.73
N GLU A 163 10.06 8.66 -5.73
CA GLU A 163 11.53 8.68 -5.83
C GLU A 163 12.13 7.28 -6.04
N LYS A 164 11.59 6.27 -5.34
CA LYS A 164 12.01 4.88 -5.50
C LYS A 164 11.81 4.37 -6.95
N ASN A 165 10.79 4.88 -7.63
CA ASN A 165 10.53 4.54 -9.02
C ASN A 165 11.27 5.44 -10.01
N PHE A 166 12.21 6.27 -9.56
CA PHE A 166 12.95 7.24 -10.38
C PHE A 166 12.06 8.24 -11.11
N ASN A 167 10.86 8.49 -10.59
CA ASN A 167 9.94 9.47 -11.13
C ASN A 167 10.17 10.84 -10.47
N ARG A 168 9.77 11.90 -11.16
CA ARG A 168 9.83 13.25 -10.61
C ARG A 168 8.75 13.45 -9.56
N GLU A 169 9.08 14.19 -8.51
CA GLU A 169 8.13 14.55 -7.47
C GLU A 169 6.91 15.26 -8.07
N SER A 170 5.73 14.80 -7.69
CA SER A 170 4.45 15.31 -8.15
C SER A 170 3.32 14.81 -7.25
N VAL A 171 2.08 14.93 -7.67
CA VAL A 171 0.91 14.56 -6.90
C VAL A 171 0.47 13.12 -7.16
N ILE A 172 0.02 12.44 -6.10
CA ILE A 172 -0.70 11.16 -6.17
C ILE A 172 -2.11 11.40 -5.63
N PHE A 173 -3.12 10.93 -6.33
CA PHE A 173 -4.52 11.17 -5.99
C PHE A 173 -5.44 10.01 -6.37
N GLU A 174 -6.64 10.01 -5.82
CA GLU A 174 -7.75 9.12 -6.13
C GLU A 174 -8.92 9.95 -6.69
N ILE A 175 -9.61 9.40 -7.67
CA ILE A 175 -10.86 9.97 -8.19
C ILE A 175 -12.00 9.13 -7.62
N LEU A 176 -12.55 9.52 -6.48
CA LEU A 176 -13.59 8.75 -5.78
C LEU A 176 -14.96 8.86 -6.46
N ARG A 177 -15.27 10.04 -6.99
CA ARG A 177 -16.48 10.35 -7.76
C ARG A 177 -16.17 11.51 -8.71
N LYS A 178 -17.07 11.78 -9.65
CA LYS A 178 -16.92 12.89 -10.62
C LYS A 178 -16.53 14.22 -9.97
N ASP A 179 -16.95 14.45 -8.73
CA ASP A 179 -16.74 15.73 -8.03
C ASP A 179 -15.79 15.61 -6.83
N SER A 180 -15.24 14.44 -6.57
CA SER A 180 -14.42 14.20 -5.38
C SER A 180 -13.08 13.58 -5.75
N ILE A 181 -12.05 14.42 -5.71
CA ILE A 181 -10.66 14.02 -5.87
C ILE A 181 -10.00 14.09 -4.50
N HIS A 182 -9.39 12.99 -4.09
CA HIS A 182 -8.64 12.90 -2.85
C HIS A 182 -7.16 12.78 -3.16
N PHE A 183 -6.37 13.75 -2.71
CA PHE A 183 -4.93 13.73 -2.89
C PHE A 183 -4.25 13.02 -1.72
N ASN A 184 -3.50 11.98 -2.01
CA ASN A 184 -2.74 11.22 -1.02
C ASN A 184 -1.39 11.85 -0.72
N TYR A 185 -0.83 12.55 -1.72
CA TYR A 185 0.43 13.24 -1.63
C TYR A 185 0.44 14.50 -2.47
N PHE A 186 0.87 15.61 -1.88
CA PHE A 186 0.91 16.92 -2.52
C PHE A 186 2.32 17.42 -2.84
N GLY A 187 3.37 16.73 -2.43
CA GLY A 187 4.69 17.34 -2.43
C GLY A 187 4.88 18.33 -1.26
N LYS A 188 6.07 18.90 -1.17
CA LYS A 188 6.40 19.88 -0.10
C LYS A 188 6.28 21.33 -0.52
N ASP A 189 6.17 21.56 -1.81
CA ASP A 189 6.16 22.89 -2.41
C ASP A 189 4.70 23.34 -2.65
N ASP A 190 4.42 24.62 -2.41
CA ASP A 190 3.11 25.23 -2.67
C ASP A 190 2.69 25.11 -4.14
N SER A 191 3.64 25.03 -5.06
CA SER A 191 3.39 24.77 -6.49
C SER A 191 2.59 23.49 -6.75
N PHE A 192 2.72 22.48 -5.89
CA PHE A 192 1.92 21.25 -6.00
C PHE A 192 0.46 21.43 -5.56
N LYS A 193 0.20 22.43 -4.72
CA LYS A 193 -1.16 22.81 -4.38
C LYS A 193 -1.85 23.43 -5.59
N ASP A 194 -1.20 24.35 -6.26
CA ASP A 194 -1.73 24.96 -7.49
C ASP A 194 -1.95 23.93 -8.59
N LEU A 195 -1.03 22.95 -8.72
CA LEU A 195 -1.19 21.84 -9.64
C LEU A 195 -2.39 20.96 -9.27
N SER A 196 -2.61 20.67 -7.98
CA SER A 196 -3.75 19.90 -7.53
C SER A 196 -5.08 20.61 -7.80
N ASP A 197 -5.13 21.91 -7.59
CA ASP A 197 -6.30 22.75 -7.87
C ASP A 197 -6.58 22.78 -9.38
N LEU A 198 -5.56 22.95 -10.21
CA LEU A 198 -5.67 22.93 -11.66
C LEU A 198 -6.16 21.56 -12.17
N LEU A 199 -5.63 20.45 -11.66
CA LEU A 199 -6.07 19.10 -12.02
C LEU A 199 -7.53 18.89 -11.59
N SER A 200 -7.89 19.34 -10.39
CA SER A 200 -9.26 19.29 -9.89
C SER A 200 -10.25 20.01 -10.80
N ILE A 201 -9.88 21.23 -11.25
CA ILE A 201 -10.68 22.01 -12.18
C ILE A 201 -10.81 21.28 -13.53
N LYS A 202 -9.68 20.84 -14.11
CA LYS A 202 -9.69 20.15 -15.41
C LYS A 202 -10.54 18.88 -15.40
N ILE A 203 -10.47 18.09 -14.33
CA ILE A 203 -11.23 16.85 -14.20
C ILE A 203 -12.74 17.13 -13.97
N LYS A 204 -13.06 18.14 -13.14
CA LYS A 204 -14.45 18.47 -12.79
C LYS A 204 -15.20 19.15 -13.92
N GLU A 205 -14.58 20.08 -14.60
CA GLU A 205 -15.25 20.91 -15.61
C GLU A 205 -15.64 20.16 -16.88
N SER A 206 -15.17 18.91 -17.06
CA SER A 206 -15.49 18.05 -18.23
C SER A 206 -15.26 18.69 -19.61
N LYS A 207 -14.68 19.90 -19.66
CA LYS A 207 -14.37 20.64 -20.89
C LYS A 207 -13.17 20.04 -21.63
N VAL A 208 -12.36 19.26 -20.92
CA VAL A 208 -11.28 18.47 -21.49
C VAL A 208 -11.73 17.03 -21.50
N ASN A 209 -11.60 16.37 -22.64
CA ASN A 209 -11.77 14.93 -22.68
C ASN A 209 -10.72 14.30 -21.75
N VAL A 210 -11.14 13.84 -20.56
CA VAL A 210 -10.27 13.26 -19.53
C VAL A 210 -9.38 12.16 -20.13
N ALA A 211 -9.88 11.45 -21.14
CA ALA A 211 -9.10 10.44 -21.87
C ALA A 211 -7.85 11.02 -22.58
N GLN A 212 -7.79 12.33 -22.82
CA GLN A 212 -6.59 13.00 -23.37
C GLN A 212 -5.53 13.28 -22.30
N LEU A 213 -5.93 13.28 -21.04
CA LEU A 213 -5.02 13.50 -19.91
C LEU A 213 -4.42 12.20 -19.39
N ILE A 214 -4.92 11.05 -19.82
CA ILE A 214 -4.49 9.74 -19.28
C ILE A 214 -3.44 9.13 -20.21
N ASP A 215 -2.39 8.57 -19.62
CA ASP A 215 -1.47 7.68 -20.30
C ASP A 215 -2.21 6.40 -20.67
N LYS A 216 -2.56 6.27 -21.96
CA LYS A 216 -3.40 5.20 -22.46
C LYS A 216 -2.71 3.85 -22.40
N ASP A 217 -1.38 3.80 -22.65
CA ASP A 217 -0.65 2.55 -22.66
C ASP A 217 -0.58 1.95 -21.25
N LYS A 218 -0.31 2.78 -20.26
CA LYS A 218 -0.33 2.37 -18.85
C LYS A 218 -1.72 1.98 -18.37
N LEU A 219 -2.77 2.69 -18.81
CA LEU A 219 -4.14 2.33 -18.46
C LEU A 219 -4.54 1.00 -19.10
N ILE A 220 -4.22 0.78 -20.39
CA ILE A 220 -4.44 -0.49 -21.06
C ILE A 220 -3.70 -1.61 -20.34
N GLY A 221 -2.46 -1.37 -19.93
CA GLY A 221 -1.67 -2.31 -19.14
C GLY A 221 -2.34 -2.69 -17.83
N ALA A 222 -2.81 -1.72 -17.07
CA ALA A 222 -3.52 -1.96 -15.81
C ALA A 222 -4.81 -2.78 -16.03
N ILE A 223 -5.59 -2.44 -17.04
CA ILE A 223 -6.83 -3.16 -17.39
C ILE A 223 -6.50 -4.59 -17.87
N THR A 224 -5.50 -4.75 -18.73
CA THR A 224 -5.09 -6.07 -19.26
C THR A 224 -4.65 -6.99 -18.12
N LEU A 225 -3.81 -6.51 -17.22
CA LEU A 225 -3.38 -7.30 -16.07
C LEU A 225 -4.53 -7.64 -15.13
N SER A 226 -5.50 -6.74 -14.96
CA SER A 226 -6.72 -7.02 -14.19
C SER A 226 -7.53 -8.17 -14.81
N ILE A 227 -7.66 -8.18 -16.13
CA ILE A 227 -8.35 -9.25 -16.87
C ILE A 227 -7.60 -10.57 -16.72
N ILE A 228 -6.27 -10.56 -16.91
CA ILE A 228 -5.42 -11.77 -16.79
C ILE A 228 -5.47 -12.32 -15.35
N ALA A 229 -5.42 -11.45 -14.35
CA ALA A 229 -5.52 -11.83 -12.95
C ALA A 229 -6.95 -12.25 -12.54
N ASN A 230 -7.94 -12.06 -13.42
CA ASN A 230 -9.36 -12.23 -13.12
C ASN A 230 -9.80 -11.40 -11.89
N ASP A 231 -9.20 -10.24 -11.70
CA ASP A 231 -9.47 -9.35 -10.57
C ASP A 231 -9.58 -7.90 -11.04
N THR A 232 -10.76 -7.33 -10.87
CA THR A 232 -11.05 -5.93 -11.20
C THR A 232 -11.04 -5.02 -9.96
N HIS A 233 -10.71 -5.56 -8.79
CA HIS A 233 -10.79 -4.82 -7.52
C HIS A 233 -9.95 -3.54 -7.53
N GLN A 234 -8.78 -3.59 -8.12
CA GLN A 234 -7.89 -2.44 -8.27
C GLN A 234 -8.40 -1.34 -9.19
N LEU A 235 -9.31 -1.66 -10.12
CA LEU A 235 -9.91 -0.67 -11.02
C LEU A 235 -11.06 0.11 -10.36
N LEU A 236 -11.46 -0.29 -9.13
CA LEU A 236 -12.44 0.48 -8.38
C LEU A 236 -11.88 1.86 -8.03
N PRO A 237 -12.68 2.93 -8.12
CA PRO A 237 -12.23 4.30 -7.88
C PRO A 237 -11.52 4.52 -6.54
N ILE A 238 -11.93 3.77 -5.49
CA ILE A 238 -11.33 3.85 -4.15
C ILE A 238 -9.98 3.12 -4.01
N ASN A 239 -9.60 2.33 -5.01
CA ASN A 239 -8.35 1.56 -5.02
C ASN A 239 -7.39 2.06 -6.09
N LEU A 240 -7.92 2.66 -7.15
CA LEU A 240 -7.12 3.17 -8.26
C LEU A 240 -6.53 4.53 -7.90
N HIS A 241 -5.22 4.54 -7.68
CA HIS A 241 -4.47 5.76 -7.48
C HIS A 241 -3.89 6.24 -8.80
N TRP A 242 -3.77 7.54 -8.94
CA TRP A 242 -3.25 8.20 -10.11
C TRP A 242 -2.03 9.03 -9.75
N TYR A 243 -1.00 8.92 -10.55
CA TYR A 243 0.18 9.78 -10.48
C TYR A 243 0.15 10.77 -11.65
N TYR A 244 0.31 12.07 -11.37
CA TYR A 244 0.54 13.03 -12.43
C TYR A 244 2.02 13.07 -12.78
N ASN A 245 2.35 12.70 -14.01
CA ASN A 245 3.73 12.75 -14.48
C ASN A 245 4.03 14.14 -15.06
N PRO A 246 4.86 14.96 -14.40
CA PRO A 246 5.13 16.33 -14.86
C PRO A 246 6.02 16.40 -16.10
N VAL A 247 6.63 15.28 -16.51
CA VAL A 247 7.45 15.21 -17.71
C VAL A 247 6.59 15.03 -18.96
N SER A 248 5.63 14.12 -18.90
CA SER A 248 4.69 13.85 -20.01
C SER A 248 3.47 14.75 -19.97
N GLY A 249 3.14 15.32 -18.81
CA GLY A 249 1.89 16.04 -18.59
C GLY A 249 0.66 15.13 -18.49
N LEU A 250 0.87 13.81 -18.37
CA LEU A 250 -0.20 12.82 -18.34
C LEU A 250 -0.44 12.31 -16.94
N ILE A 251 -1.64 11.78 -16.73
CA ILE A 251 -2.08 11.08 -15.54
C ILE A 251 -1.86 9.59 -15.76
N GLU A 252 -1.11 8.95 -14.87
CA GLU A 252 -0.73 7.56 -14.95
C GLU A 252 -1.40 6.75 -13.84
N PRO A 253 -2.08 5.63 -14.15
CA PRO A 253 -2.60 4.76 -13.10
C PRO A 253 -1.45 4.07 -12.38
N THR A 254 -1.61 3.88 -11.06
CA THR A 254 -0.77 2.97 -10.29
C THR A 254 -1.44 1.62 -10.21
N TYR A 255 -0.68 0.55 -10.35
CA TYR A 255 -1.23 -0.81 -10.26
C TYR A 255 -1.02 -1.38 -8.85
N ARG A 256 -2.08 -1.87 -8.21
CA ARG A 256 -2.09 -2.48 -6.89
C ARG A 256 -3.25 -3.47 -6.76
N GLU A 257 -3.08 -4.49 -5.92
CA GLU A 257 -4.15 -5.44 -5.57
C GLU A 257 -4.61 -6.34 -6.73
N GLY A 258 -3.67 -6.82 -7.55
CA GLY A 258 -3.94 -7.83 -8.56
C GLY A 258 -3.83 -9.24 -7.98
N TYR A 259 -4.95 -9.95 -7.86
CA TYR A 259 -4.98 -11.32 -7.37
C TYR A 259 -5.14 -12.30 -8.52
N PHE A 260 -4.37 -13.39 -8.49
CA PHE A 260 -4.65 -14.56 -9.31
C PHE A 260 -5.53 -15.52 -8.47
N TYR A 261 -6.75 -15.73 -8.93
CA TYR A 261 -7.67 -16.71 -8.35
C TYR A 261 -7.56 -18.06 -9.04
#